data_fea467b4de0a5b3b442855b1fa10fdb9
#
_entry.id   fea467b4de0a5b3b442855b1fa10fdb9
#
_cell.length_a   1.000
_cell.length_b   1.000
_cell.length_c   1.000
_cell.angle_alpha   90.00
_cell.angle_beta   90.00
_cell.angle_gamma   90.00
#
_symmetry.space_group_name_H-M   'P 1'
#
loop_
_entity.id
_entity.type
_entity.pdbx_description
1 polymer ?
#
loop_
_entity_poly.entity_id
_entity_poly.type
_entity_poly.pdbx_seq_one_letter_code
_entity_poly.pdbx_strand_id
1 'polypeptide(L)'
;NGEFWGEAEILSKLHHPNVVAFYGVVKDGPGGTLATVTEYMVDGSLRHVLVRKDRHLDRRKRLIIAMDAAFGMEYLHSKNTVHFDLKCDNLLVNLKDPSRPICKVGDFGLSKIKRNTLVSGGVRGTLPWMAPELLNGSSSKVSEKVDVFSFGIVLWEILTGEEPYANMHYGAIIGGIVNNTLRPTIPGFCDDEWRTLMEECWAPNPMARPSFTEIAGRLRVMSSAATSTQSKPSAHRASK
;
A
#
# COMPACT_ATOMS: atom_id res chain seq x y z
N ASN A 1 23.09 1.60 -16.79
CA ASN A 1 21.73 1.38 -16.40
C ASN A 1 21.34 2.30 -15.22
N GLY A 2 20.92 3.54 -15.57
CA GLY A 2 20.66 4.61 -14.61
C GLY A 2 19.51 4.34 -13.67
N GLU A 3 18.47 3.60 -14.11
CA GLU A 3 17.32 3.27 -13.30
C GLU A 3 17.68 2.30 -12.16
N PHE A 4 18.50 1.31 -12.46
CA PHE A 4 18.96 0.35 -11.46
C PHE A 4 19.75 1.05 -10.34
N TRP A 5 20.71 1.92 -10.70
CA TRP A 5 21.53 2.63 -9.73
C TRP A 5 20.70 3.66 -8.94
N GLY A 6 19.71 4.27 -9.56
CA GLY A 6 18.76 5.16 -8.88
C GLY A 6 17.96 4.43 -7.81
N GLU A 7 17.45 3.23 -8.09
CA GLU A 7 16.77 2.39 -7.11
C GLU A 7 17.72 2.00 -5.97
N ALA A 8 18.91 1.53 -6.29
CA ALA A 8 19.90 1.14 -5.29
C ALA A 8 20.29 2.30 -4.37
N GLU A 9 20.44 3.51 -4.92
CA GLU A 9 20.72 4.71 -4.13
C GLU A 9 19.59 5.02 -3.15
N ILE A 10 18.34 4.97 -3.61
CA ILE A 10 17.16 5.20 -2.75
C ILE A 10 17.14 4.15 -1.63
N LEU A 11 17.23 2.87 -1.98
CA LEU A 11 17.18 1.76 -1.03
C LEU A 11 18.28 1.84 0.03
N SER A 12 19.50 2.26 -0.35
CA SER A 12 20.63 2.31 0.55
C SER A 12 20.47 3.31 1.70
N LYS A 13 19.57 4.29 1.54
CA LYS A 13 19.31 5.34 2.52
C LYS A 13 18.07 5.08 3.38
N LEU A 14 17.34 4.01 3.11
CA LEU A 14 16.09 3.70 3.80
C LEU A 14 16.32 2.61 4.85
N HIS A 15 16.00 2.92 6.10
CA HIS A 15 16.12 1.98 7.23
C HIS A 15 14.91 2.10 8.12
N HIS A 16 13.97 1.17 7.98
CA HIS A 16 12.75 1.15 8.77
C HIS A 16 12.21 -0.29 8.87
N PRO A 17 11.61 -0.69 10.00
CA PRO A 17 11.08 -2.05 10.18
C PRO A 17 10.02 -2.46 9.15
N ASN A 18 9.31 -1.50 8.56
CA ASN A 18 8.26 -1.78 7.57
C ASN A 18 8.66 -1.40 6.13
N VAL A 19 9.96 -1.27 5.89
CA VAL A 19 10.55 -1.13 4.55
C VAL A 19 11.54 -2.27 4.36
N VAL A 20 11.48 -2.93 3.21
CA VAL A 20 12.38 -4.03 2.88
C VAL A 20 13.84 -3.58 3.00
N ALA A 21 14.63 -4.31 3.78
CA ALA A 21 16.03 -3.98 4.02
C ALA A 21 16.89 -4.26 2.79
N PHE A 22 17.74 -3.31 2.45
CA PHE A 22 18.69 -3.41 1.34
C PHE A 22 20.05 -3.86 1.88
N TYR A 23 20.62 -4.92 1.26
CA TYR A 23 21.91 -5.48 1.70
C TYR A 23 23.06 -5.13 0.76
N GLY A 24 22.77 -4.87 -0.50
CA GLY A 24 23.81 -4.52 -1.46
C GLY A 24 23.43 -4.82 -2.91
N VAL A 25 24.44 -4.76 -3.74
CA VAL A 25 24.33 -4.97 -5.19
C VAL A 25 25.30 -6.08 -5.61
N VAL A 26 24.85 -6.98 -6.47
CA VAL A 26 25.72 -7.96 -7.14
C VAL A 26 25.85 -7.63 -8.62
N LYS A 27 27.07 -7.73 -9.15
CA LYS A 27 27.34 -7.43 -10.57
C LYS A 27 27.03 -8.60 -11.48
N ASP A 28 27.14 -9.83 -10.97
CA ASP A 28 26.94 -11.07 -11.73
C ASP A 28 25.72 -11.83 -11.17
N GLY A 29 24.57 -11.17 -11.18
CA GLY A 29 23.30 -11.77 -10.80
C GLY A 29 22.81 -12.81 -11.83
N PRO A 30 21.62 -13.38 -11.62
CA PRO A 30 21.04 -14.34 -12.57
C PRO A 30 21.07 -13.83 -14.01
N GLY A 31 21.60 -14.65 -14.93
CA GLY A 31 21.77 -14.24 -16.32
C GLY A 31 22.88 -13.24 -16.56
N GLY A 32 23.83 -13.05 -15.63
CA GLY A 32 24.94 -12.12 -15.76
C GLY A 32 24.55 -10.65 -15.61
N THR A 33 23.40 -10.37 -15.00
CA THR A 33 22.86 -9.02 -14.83
C THR A 33 23.17 -8.41 -13.47
N LEU A 34 23.04 -7.09 -13.37
CA LEU A 34 23.04 -6.40 -12.08
C LEU A 34 21.80 -6.76 -11.29
N ALA A 35 21.95 -7.02 -10.00
CA ALA A 35 20.84 -7.33 -9.11
C ALA A 35 21.02 -6.69 -7.74
N THR A 36 19.91 -6.27 -7.13
CA THR A 36 19.89 -5.84 -5.74
C THR A 36 19.68 -7.05 -4.83
N VAL A 37 20.34 -7.04 -3.68
CA VAL A 37 20.16 -8.05 -2.63
C VAL A 37 19.40 -7.38 -1.49
N THR A 38 18.23 -7.92 -1.19
CA THR A 38 17.36 -7.42 -0.12
C THR A 38 17.02 -8.54 0.84
N GLU A 39 16.45 -8.19 2.00
CA GLU A 39 15.95 -9.22 2.90
C GLU A 39 14.89 -10.09 2.21
N TYR A 40 14.83 -11.34 2.65
CA TYR A 40 13.87 -12.31 2.15
C TYR A 40 12.63 -12.34 3.06
N MET A 41 11.47 -12.09 2.47
CA MET A 41 10.19 -12.20 3.16
C MET A 41 9.54 -13.52 2.76
N VAL A 42 9.43 -14.44 3.72
CA VAL A 42 9.15 -15.86 3.48
C VAL A 42 7.84 -16.15 2.76
N ASP A 43 6.81 -15.34 3.00
CA ASP A 43 5.48 -15.54 2.39
C ASP A 43 5.28 -14.74 1.09
N GLY A 44 6.31 -14.04 0.65
CA GLY A 44 6.29 -13.30 -0.61
C GLY A 44 5.38 -12.07 -0.57
N SER A 45 4.71 -11.78 -1.68
CA SER A 45 3.82 -10.63 -1.78
C SER A 45 2.51 -10.86 -1.05
N LEU A 46 1.94 -9.77 -0.53
CA LEU A 46 0.60 -9.80 0.05
C LEU A 46 -0.44 -10.22 -0.97
N ARG A 47 -0.29 -9.81 -2.23
CA ARG A 47 -1.17 -10.22 -3.32
C ARG A 47 -1.22 -11.73 -3.43
N HIS A 48 -0.07 -12.39 -3.42
CA HIS A 48 0.04 -13.84 -3.48
C HIS A 48 -0.72 -14.52 -2.33
N VAL A 49 -0.57 -14.01 -1.12
CA VAL A 49 -1.26 -14.53 0.06
C VAL A 49 -2.77 -14.34 -0.03
N LEU A 50 -3.22 -13.18 -0.49
CA LEU A 50 -4.65 -12.89 -0.64
C LEU A 50 -5.33 -13.79 -1.68
N VAL A 51 -4.63 -14.12 -2.76
CA VAL A 51 -5.15 -14.99 -3.83
C VAL A 51 -5.27 -16.45 -3.36
N ARG A 52 -4.33 -16.92 -2.55
CA ARG A 52 -4.26 -18.33 -2.16
C ARG A 52 -5.40 -18.83 -1.29
N LYS A 53 -6.10 -18.00 -0.59
CA LYS A 53 -7.27 -18.32 0.27
C LYS A 53 -7.07 -19.46 1.29
N ASP A 54 -5.92 -20.11 1.31
CA ASP A 54 -5.56 -21.19 2.23
C ASP A 54 -5.08 -20.67 3.59
N ARG A 55 -4.76 -19.38 3.66
CA ARG A 55 -4.41 -18.69 4.90
C ARG A 55 -5.48 -17.67 5.24
N HIS A 56 -6.17 -17.93 6.34
CA HIS A 56 -7.22 -17.03 6.80
C HIS A 56 -6.60 -15.77 7.42
N LEU A 57 -6.84 -14.63 6.78
CA LEU A 57 -6.52 -13.32 7.33
C LEU A 57 -7.80 -12.71 7.89
N ASP A 58 -7.97 -12.80 9.21
CA ASP A 58 -9.08 -12.15 9.90
C ASP A 58 -8.95 -10.62 9.90
N ARG A 59 -9.96 -9.92 10.40
CA ARG A 59 -9.96 -8.45 10.43
C ARG A 59 -8.77 -7.90 11.20
N ARG A 60 -8.40 -8.51 12.32
CA ARG A 60 -7.26 -8.08 13.13
C ARG A 60 -5.95 -8.14 12.35
N LYS A 61 -5.71 -9.26 11.67
CA LYS A 61 -4.49 -9.44 10.85
C LYS A 61 -4.45 -8.48 9.67
N ARG A 62 -5.59 -8.25 9.02
CA ARG A 62 -5.70 -7.28 7.93
C ARG A 62 -5.40 -5.86 8.39
N LEU A 63 -5.87 -5.46 9.58
CA LEU A 63 -5.56 -4.17 10.18
C LEU A 63 -4.07 -4.04 10.51
N ILE A 64 -3.45 -5.06 11.06
CA ILE A 64 -2.00 -5.06 11.35
C ILE A 64 -1.19 -4.89 10.07
N ILE A 65 -1.55 -5.62 9.02
CA ILE A 65 -0.88 -5.54 7.72
C ILE A 65 -1.03 -4.13 7.12
N ALA A 66 -2.24 -3.58 7.12
CA ALA A 66 -2.50 -2.23 6.64
C ALA A 66 -1.71 -1.18 7.45
N MET A 67 -1.64 -1.35 8.76
CA MET A 67 -0.92 -0.47 9.66
C MET A 67 0.59 -0.50 9.39
N ASP A 68 1.16 -1.69 9.23
CA ASP A 68 2.58 -1.85 8.88
C ASP A 68 2.90 -1.18 7.55
N ALA A 69 2.06 -1.36 6.54
CA ALA A 69 2.23 -0.69 5.24
C ALA A 69 2.15 0.84 5.39
N ALA A 70 1.21 1.34 6.18
CA ALA A 70 1.08 2.78 6.44
C ALA A 70 2.31 3.35 7.15
N PHE A 71 2.87 2.64 8.14
CA PHE A 71 4.11 3.05 8.80
C PHE A 71 5.30 3.07 7.84
N GLY A 72 5.41 2.07 6.98
CA GLY A 72 6.45 2.06 5.93
C GLY A 72 6.32 3.25 5.00
N MET A 73 5.12 3.58 4.56
CA MET A 73 4.85 4.71 3.68
C MET A 73 5.05 6.06 4.39
N GLU A 74 4.67 6.17 5.66
CA GLU A 74 4.95 7.35 6.48
C GLU A 74 6.44 7.65 6.51
N TYR A 75 7.24 6.61 6.75
CA TYR A 75 8.70 6.73 6.74
C TYR A 75 9.23 7.17 5.36
N LEU A 76 8.78 6.54 4.27
CA LEU A 76 9.20 6.92 2.92
C LEU A 76 8.92 8.40 2.64
N HIS A 77 7.72 8.86 2.94
CA HIS A 77 7.35 10.26 2.74
C HIS A 77 8.16 11.19 3.63
N SER A 78 8.51 10.79 4.86
CA SER A 78 9.40 11.56 5.74
C SER A 78 10.81 11.73 5.16
N LYS A 79 11.21 10.80 4.30
CA LYS A 79 12.48 10.85 3.56
C LYS A 79 12.31 11.45 2.16
N ASN A 80 11.21 12.15 1.92
CA ASN A 80 10.90 12.77 0.64
C ASN A 80 10.89 11.78 -0.54
N THR A 81 10.58 10.52 -0.28
CA THR A 81 10.51 9.48 -1.29
C THR A 81 9.06 9.21 -1.65
N VAL A 82 8.71 9.33 -2.93
CA VAL A 82 7.41 8.96 -3.48
C VAL A 82 7.57 7.60 -4.17
N HIS A 83 6.73 6.65 -3.80
CA HIS A 83 6.83 5.26 -4.28
C HIS A 83 6.39 5.11 -5.74
N PHE A 84 5.25 5.66 -6.09
CA PHE A 84 4.60 5.62 -7.41
C PHE A 84 4.00 4.28 -7.84
N ASP A 85 4.30 3.18 -7.16
CA ASP A 85 3.78 1.86 -7.53
C ASP A 85 3.30 1.05 -6.34
N LEU A 86 2.64 1.72 -5.39
CA LEU A 86 2.09 1.07 -4.21
C LEU A 86 0.87 0.22 -4.59
N LYS A 87 0.96 -1.07 -4.35
CA LYS A 87 -0.07 -2.10 -4.57
C LYS A 87 0.28 -3.34 -3.76
N CYS A 88 -0.68 -4.25 -3.55
CA CYS A 88 -0.42 -5.46 -2.75
C CYS A 88 0.67 -6.36 -3.32
N ASP A 89 0.95 -6.28 -4.61
CA ASP A 89 2.07 -6.98 -5.26
C ASP A 89 3.43 -6.51 -4.70
N ASN A 90 3.51 -5.26 -4.25
CA ASN A 90 4.73 -4.62 -3.74
C ASN A 90 4.79 -4.54 -2.22
N LEU A 91 3.84 -5.17 -1.54
CA LEU A 91 3.87 -5.36 -0.10
C LEU A 91 4.29 -6.79 0.20
N LEU A 92 5.36 -6.96 0.95
CA LEU A 92 5.92 -8.26 1.28
C LEU A 92 5.56 -8.63 2.71
N VAL A 93 5.25 -9.91 2.95
CA VAL A 93 4.74 -10.37 4.23
C VAL A 93 5.52 -11.55 4.81
N ASN A 94 5.52 -11.61 6.13
CA ASN A 94 5.97 -12.75 6.91
C ASN A 94 4.84 -13.12 7.89
N LEU A 95 4.25 -14.29 7.69
CA LEU A 95 3.11 -14.78 8.45
C LEU A 95 3.50 -15.97 9.36
N LYS A 96 4.79 -16.18 9.63
CA LYS A 96 5.26 -17.29 10.46
C LYS A 96 4.70 -17.28 11.87
N ASP A 97 4.60 -16.08 12.47
CA ASP A 97 3.93 -15.90 13.74
C ASP A 97 2.46 -15.55 13.50
N PRO A 98 1.52 -16.46 13.78
CA PRO A 98 0.10 -16.19 13.56
C PRO A 98 -0.45 -15.05 14.41
N SER A 99 0.19 -14.75 15.54
CA SER A 99 -0.24 -13.68 16.43
C SER A 99 0.17 -12.29 15.93
N ARG A 100 1.21 -12.23 15.09
CA ARG A 100 1.76 -10.95 14.59
C ARG A 100 2.27 -11.07 13.16
N PRO A 101 1.40 -10.91 12.16
CA PRO A 101 1.87 -10.79 10.77
C PRO A 101 2.76 -9.55 10.63
N ILE A 102 3.74 -9.63 9.73
CA ILE A 102 4.64 -8.52 9.42
C ILE A 102 4.49 -8.19 7.95
N CYS A 103 4.34 -6.89 7.64
CA CYS A 103 4.28 -6.38 6.28
C CYS A 103 5.34 -5.29 6.08
N LYS A 104 5.97 -5.32 4.92
CA LYS A 104 6.99 -4.33 4.53
C LYS A 104 6.74 -3.84 3.11
N VAL A 105 7.01 -2.57 2.89
CA VAL A 105 6.95 -1.96 1.56
C VAL A 105 8.21 -2.31 0.78
N GLY A 106 8.03 -2.76 -0.46
CA GLY A 106 9.13 -3.11 -1.36
C GLY A 106 8.93 -2.53 -2.75
N ASP A 107 9.77 -2.94 -3.69
CA ASP A 107 9.81 -2.53 -5.09
C ASP A 107 9.87 -1.01 -5.31
N PHE A 108 11.08 -0.48 -5.31
CA PHE A 108 11.35 0.96 -5.46
C PHE A 108 11.72 1.34 -6.90
N GLY A 109 11.44 0.47 -7.87
CA GLY A 109 11.83 0.69 -9.28
C GLY A 109 11.26 1.93 -9.94
N LEU A 110 10.09 2.41 -9.47
CA LEU A 110 9.45 3.63 -9.97
C LEU A 110 9.59 4.82 -9.01
N SER A 111 10.19 4.62 -7.85
CA SER A 111 10.27 5.64 -6.79
C SER A 111 11.15 6.82 -7.17
N LYS A 112 10.81 8.00 -6.64
CA LYS A 112 11.57 9.24 -6.83
C LYS A 112 11.69 10.02 -5.53
N ILE A 113 12.82 10.74 -5.39
CA ILE A 113 13.03 11.66 -4.30
C ILE A 113 12.38 13.01 -4.66
N LYS A 114 11.52 13.50 -3.77
CA LYS A 114 10.88 14.79 -3.89
C LYS A 114 11.83 15.89 -3.38
N ARG A 115 12.27 16.76 -4.26
CA ARG A 115 13.23 17.86 -3.91
C ARG A 115 12.50 19.17 -3.62
N ASN A 116 11.28 19.30 -4.12
CA ASN A 116 10.39 20.43 -3.90
C ASN A 116 9.06 19.92 -3.36
N THR A 117 8.06 20.80 -3.26
CA THR A 117 6.70 20.40 -2.86
C THR A 117 6.08 19.39 -3.81
N LEU A 118 6.49 19.42 -5.09
CA LEU A 118 6.01 18.52 -6.13
C LEU A 118 7.18 17.71 -6.72
N VAL A 119 6.85 16.58 -7.29
CA VAL A 119 7.79 15.67 -7.96
C VAL A 119 7.32 15.40 -9.39
N SER A 120 8.26 15.16 -10.32
CA SER A 120 7.93 14.76 -11.68
C SER A 120 7.31 13.36 -11.68
N GLY A 121 6.02 13.26 -11.99
CA GLY A 121 5.27 12.00 -12.00
C GLY A 121 5.22 11.36 -13.39
N GLY A 122 4.72 12.09 -14.37
CA GLY A 122 4.40 11.53 -15.69
C GLY A 122 3.40 10.39 -15.59
N VAL A 123 3.32 9.55 -16.64
CA VAL A 123 2.52 8.32 -16.62
C VAL A 123 3.35 7.22 -15.98
N ARG A 124 3.21 7.04 -14.68
CA ARG A 124 4.06 6.16 -13.87
C ARG A 124 3.22 5.42 -12.85
N GLY A 125 3.32 4.08 -12.82
CA GLY A 125 2.60 3.20 -11.92
C GLY A 125 1.78 2.15 -12.66
N THR A 126 0.83 1.56 -11.95
CA THR A 126 -0.10 0.53 -12.46
C THR A 126 -1.52 1.09 -12.46
N LEU A 127 -2.24 0.99 -13.57
CA LEU A 127 -3.49 1.73 -13.84
C LEU A 127 -4.51 1.77 -12.70
N PRO A 128 -4.98 0.65 -12.14
CA PRO A 128 -6.00 0.73 -11.10
C PRO A 128 -5.58 1.52 -9.86
N TRP A 129 -4.28 1.58 -9.57
CA TRP A 129 -3.71 2.25 -8.40
C TRP A 129 -3.24 3.68 -8.67
N MET A 130 -3.28 4.12 -9.93
CA MET A 130 -2.81 5.45 -10.31
C MET A 130 -3.83 6.53 -9.99
N ALA A 131 -3.37 7.60 -9.32
CA ALA A 131 -4.20 8.76 -9.03
C ALA A 131 -4.62 9.49 -10.32
N PRO A 132 -5.78 10.16 -10.34
CA PRO A 132 -6.27 10.87 -11.52
C PRO A 132 -5.28 11.89 -12.09
N GLU A 133 -4.55 12.58 -11.22
CA GLU A 133 -3.55 13.59 -11.62
C GLU A 133 -2.36 13.01 -12.38
N LEU A 134 -2.12 11.70 -12.30
CA LEU A 134 -1.10 11.01 -13.10
C LEU A 134 -1.58 10.69 -14.51
N LEU A 135 -2.88 10.68 -14.73
CA LEU A 135 -3.51 10.20 -15.98
C LEU A 135 -4.12 11.32 -16.83
N ASN A 136 -4.36 12.50 -16.25
CA ASN A 136 -5.11 13.54 -16.94
C ASN A 136 -4.28 14.40 -17.91
N GLY A 137 -2.95 14.21 -17.95
CA GLY A 137 -2.05 14.94 -18.86
C GLY A 137 -1.89 16.43 -18.56
N SER A 138 -2.55 16.96 -17.54
CA SER A 138 -2.57 18.41 -17.27
C SER A 138 -1.36 18.89 -16.46
N SER A 139 -0.62 17.99 -15.82
CA SER A 139 0.56 18.33 -15.03
C SER A 139 1.61 17.23 -15.08
N SER A 140 2.86 17.62 -15.32
CA SER A 140 4.00 16.71 -15.24
C SER A 140 4.50 16.55 -13.81
N LYS A 141 4.01 17.35 -12.85
CA LYS A 141 4.43 17.34 -11.46
C LYS A 141 3.27 17.06 -10.53
N VAL A 142 3.49 16.17 -9.57
CA VAL A 142 2.48 15.72 -8.62
C VAL A 142 3.08 15.71 -7.21
N SER A 143 2.23 15.59 -6.19
CA SER A 143 2.66 15.48 -4.80
C SER A 143 2.74 14.01 -4.37
N GLU A 144 3.22 13.77 -3.13
CA GLU A 144 3.23 12.46 -2.47
C GLU A 144 1.81 11.89 -2.26
N LYS A 145 0.78 12.70 -2.43
CA LYS A 145 -0.62 12.28 -2.31
C LYS A 145 -1.04 11.26 -3.37
N VAL A 146 -0.25 11.07 -4.44
CA VAL A 146 -0.49 9.98 -5.40
C VAL A 146 -0.37 8.60 -4.71
N ASP A 147 0.55 8.46 -3.76
CA ASP A 147 0.71 7.22 -2.98
C ASP A 147 -0.48 6.98 -2.03
N VAL A 148 -1.08 8.05 -1.53
CA VAL A 148 -2.27 7.93 -0.67
C VAL A 148 -3.45 7.42 -1.47
N PHE A 149 -3.64 7.92 -2.70
CA PHE A 149 -4.65 7.37 -3.60
C PHE A 149 -4.45 5.86 -3.82
N SER A 150 -3.22 5.46 -4.15
CA SER A 150 -2.87 4.04 -4.32
C SER A 150 -3.17 3.23 -3.06
N PHE A 151 -2.90 3.78 -1.88
CA PHE A 151 -3.18 3.11 -0.61
C PHE A 151 -4.69 2.89 -0.39
N GLY A 152 -5.54 3.78 -0.85
CA GLY A 152 -6.99 3.56 -0.86
C GLY A 152 -7.37 2.29 -1.62
N ILE A 153 -6.76 2.08 -2.79
CA ILE A 153 -6.96 0.87 -3.58
C ILE A 153 -6.37 -0.36 -2.85
N VAL A 154 -5.21 -0.21 -2.21
CA VAL A 154 -4.61 -1.26 -1.38
C VAL A 154 -5.54 -1.68 -0.24
N LEU A 155 -6.17 -0.74 0.44
CA LEU A 155 -7.15 -1.04 1.49
C LEU A 155 -8.33 -1.86 0.94
N TRP A 156 -8.77 -1.56 -0.27
CA TRP A 156 -9.79 -2.34 -0.94
C TRP A 156 -9.31 -3.76 -1.27
N GLU A 157 -8.08 -3.91 -1.77
CA GLU A 157 -7.49 -5.23 -2.03
C GLU A 157 -7.41 -6.08 -0.74
N ILE A 158 -6.94 -5.48 0.36
CA ILE A 158 -6.84 -6.17 1.65
C ILE A 158 -8.22 -6.60 2.14
N LEU A 159 -9.22 -5.74 1.97
CA LEU A 159 -10.60 -6.01 2.39
C LEU A 159 -11.21 -7.18 1.62
N THR A 160 -11.06 -7.18 0.29
CA THR A 160 -11.75 -8.10 -0.61
C THR A 160 -10.92 -9.32 -1.00
N GLY A 161 -9.61 -9.21 -1.00
CA GLY A 161 -8.70 -10.20 -1.57
C GLY A 161 -8.76 -10.28 -3.09
N GLU A 162 -9.40 -9.31 -3.75
CA GLU A 162 -9.66 -9.32 -5.20
C GLU A 162 -8.79 -8.31 -5.94
N GLU A 163 -8.65 -8.51 -7.26
CA GLU A 163 -7.99 -7.58 -8.15
C GLU A 163 -8.95 -6.47 -8.55
N PRO A 164 -8.56 -5.18 -8.45
CA PRO A 164 -9.45 -4.09 -8.83
C PRO A 164 -9.71 -4.10 -10.35
N TYR A 165 -10.99 -3.95 -10.72
CA TYR A 165 -11.45 -3.87 -12.12
C TYR A 165 -11.06 -5.06 -13.00
N ALA A 166 -11.09 -6.29 -12.44
CA ALA A 166 -10.58 -7.50 -13.11
C ALA A 166 -11.19 -7.74 -14.51
N ASN A 167 -12.44 -7.31 -14.73
CA ASN A 167 -13.17 -7.56 -15.96
C ASN A 167 -13.35 -6.31 -16.84
N MET A 168 -12.54 -5.27 -16.62
CA MET A 168 -12.65 -4.02 -17.39
C MET A 168 -11.47 -3.80 -18.32
N HIS A 169 -11.74 -3.15 -19.46
CA HIS A 169 -10.72 -2.71 -20.38
C HIS A 169 -9.92 -1.51 -19.85
N TYR A 170 -8.65 -1.42 -20.20
CA TYR A 170 -7.77 -0.32 -19.79
C TYR A 170 -8.34 1.05 -20.15
N GLY A 171 -8.92 1.22 -21.34
CA GLY A 171 -9.53 2.49 -21.73
C GLY A 171 -10.67 2.93 -20.82
N ALA A 172 -11.52 2.00 -20.43
CA ALA A 172 -12.62 2.26 -19.51
C ALA A 172 -12.09 2.60 -18.10
N ILE A 173 -11.05 1.92 -17.65
CA ILE A 173 -10.40 2.21 -16.35
C ILE A 173 -9.80 3.61 -16.35
N ILE A 174 -9.00 3.96 -17.37
CA ILE A 174 -8.37 5.29 -17.49
C ILE A 174 -9.45 6.38 -17.48
N GLY A 175 -10.43 6.28 -18.37
CA GLY A 175 -11.49 7.27 -18.47
C GLY A 175 -12.28 7.44 -17.17
N GLY A 176 -12.60 6.32 -16.53
CA GLY A 176 -13.34 6.32 -15.26
C GLY A 176 -12.56 6.95 -14.12
N ILE A 177 -11.27 6.68 -14.00
CA ILE A 177 -10.42 7.28 -12.96
C ILE A 177 -10.25 8.78 -13.21
N VAL A 178 -9.91 9.18 -14.44
CA VAL A 178 -9.68 10.58 -14.81
C VAL A 178 -10.94 11.43 -14.60
N ASN A 179 -12.10 10.90 -14.95
CA ASN A 179 -13.38 11.59 -14.80
C ASN A 179 -13.98 11.46 -13.39
N ASN A 180 -13.31 10.76 -12.49
CA ASN A 180 -13.78 10.50 -11.13
C ASN A 180 -15.15 9.82 -11.07
N THR A 181 -15.45 8.99 -12.06
CA THR A 181 -16.70 8.19 -12.15
C THR A 181 -16.49 6.74 -11.80
N LEU A 182 -15.24 6.31 -11.60
CA LEU A 182 -14.88 4.93 -11.31
C LEU A 182 -14.00 4.84 -10.05
N ARG A 183 -14.44 4.04 -9.11
CA ARG A 183 -13.66 3.54 -7.97
C ARG A 183 -14.07 2.09 -7.74
N PRO A 184 -13.26 1.27 -7.08
CA PRO A 184 -13.66 -0.10 -6.77
C PRO A 184 -14.96 -0.14 -5.97
N THR A 185 -15.82 -1.09 -6.31
CA THR A 185 -17.11 -1.27 -5.60
C THR A 185 -16.85 -1.77 -4.18
N ILE A 186 -17.34 -1.03 -3.19
CA ILE A 186 -17.18 -1.39 -1.79
C ILE A 186 -18.25 -2.42 -1.42
N PRO A 187 -17.86 -3.63 -0.95
CA PRO A 187 -18.84 -4.64 -0.57
C PRO A 187 -19.61 -4.25 0.68
N GLY A 188 -20.85 -4.77 0.80
CA GLY A 188 -21.74 -4.45 1.90
C GLY A 188 -21.25 -4.87 3.29
N PHE A 189 -20.29 -5.81 3.37
CA PHE A 189 -19.72 -6.26 4.64
C PHE A 189 -18.64 -5.34 5.18
N CYS A 190 -18.24 -4.28 4.44
CA CYS A 190 -17.23 -3.34 4.87
C CYS A 190 -17.73 -2.52 6.06
N ASP A 191 -16.93 -2.46 7.14
CA ASP A 191 -17.24 -1.59 8.27
C ASP A 191 -17.05 -0.10 7.92
N ASP A 192 -17.78 0.75 8.63
CA ASP A 192 -17.86 2.19 8.29
C ASP A 192 -16.52 2.90 8.39
N GLU A 193 -15.69 2.57 9.40
CA GLU A 193 -14.38 3.20 9.58
C GLU A 193 -13.41 2.85 8.45
N TRP A 194 -13.38 1.58 8.02
CA TRP A 194 -12.57 1.15 6.89
C TRP A 194 -13.04 1.82 5.60
N ARG A 195 -14.35 1.86 5.37
CA ARG A 195 -14.96 2.53 4.23
C ARG A 195 -14.57 4.01 4.19
N THR A 196 -14.74 4.72 5.28
CA THR A 196 -14.47 6.17 5.36
C THR A 196 -13.00 6.45 5.06
N LEU A 197 -12.08 5.69 5.66
CA LEU A 197 -10.66 5.85 5.42
C LEU A 197 -10.30 5.58 3.97
N MET A 198 -10.82 4.50 3.40
CA MET A 198 -10.58 4.10 2.02
C MET A 198 -11.07 5.18 1.03
N GLU A 199 -12.29 5.68 1.22
CA GLU A 199 -12.86 6.71 0.37
C GLU A 199 -12.11 8.03 0.45
N GLU A 200 -11.65 8.42 1.64
CA GLU A 200 -10.83 9.63 1.81
C GLU A 200 -9.47 9.49 1.13
N CYS A 201 -8.85 8.31 1.21
CA CYS A 201 -7.57 8.06 0.54
C CYS A 201 -7.68 8.23 -0.97
N TRP A 202 -8.76 7.79 -1.59
CA TRP A 202 -8.94 7.93 -3.03
C TRP A 202 -9.79 9.11 -3.46
N ALA A 203 -9.86 10.15 -2.64
CA ALA A 203 -10.54 11.39 -2.99
C ALA A 203 -9.98 11.97 -4.29
N PRO A 204 -10.84 12.59 -5.14
CA PRO A 204 -10.40 13.23 -6.37
C PRO A 204 -9.35 14.33 -6.15
N ASN A 205 -9.58 15.18 -5.15
CA ASN A 205 -8.66 16.26 -4.81
C ASN A 205 -7.51 15.73 -3.94
N PRO A 206 -6.24 15.80 -4.39
CA PRO A 206 -5.11 15.37 -3.60
C PRO A 206 -5.03 16.00 -2.21
N MET A 207 -5.45 17.27 -2.09
CA MET A 207 -5.42 18.01 -0.82
C MET A 207 -6.43 17.48 0.19
N ALA A 208 -7.48 16.79 -0.25
CA ALA A 208 -8.49 16.19 0.63
C ALA A 208 -8.03 14.81 1.16
N ARG A 209 -7.00 14.21 0.58
CA ARG A 209 -6.47 12.91 1.02
C ARG A 209 -5.66 13.08 2.30
N PRO A 210 -5.82 12.17 3.29
CA PRO A 210 -5.03 12.23 4.52
C PRO A 210 -3.55 11.94 4.25
N SER A 211 -2.68 12.39 5.16
CA SER A 211 -1.27 11.98 5.16
C SER A 211 -1.13 10.56 5.70
N PHE A 212 0.01 9.89 5.45
CA PHE A 212 0.26 8.58 6.04
C PHE A 212 0.39 8.63 7.55
N THR A 213 0.82 9.74 8.13
CA THR A 213 0.80 9.93 9.59
C THR A 213 -0.64 9.83 10.13
N GLU A 214 -1.58 10.50 9.48
CA GLU A 214 -3.00 10.43 9.85
C GLU A 214 -3.58 9.04 9.59
N ILE A 215 -3.27 8.44 8.44
CA ILE A 215 -3.73 7.07 8.10
C ILE A 215 -3.27 6.07 9.17
N ALA A 216 -1.99 6.07 9.50
CA ALA A 216 -1.41 5.18 10.52
C ALA A 216 -2.08 5.37 11.88
N GLY A 217 -2.34 6.62 12.28
CA GLY A 217 -3.04 6.93 13.52
C GLY A 217 -4.47 6.41 13.54
N ARG A 218 -5.21 6.56 12.45
CA ARG A 218 -6.59 6.08 12.32
C ARG A 218 -6.65 4.55 12.34
N LEU A 219 -5.74 3.87 11.65
CA LEU A 219 -5.65 2.40 11.68
C LEU A 219 -5.30 1.89 13.08
N ARG A 220 -4.44 2.59 13.80
CA ARG A 220 -4.10 2.26 15.20
C ARG A 220 -5.33 2.33 16.10
N VAL A 221 -6.14 3.36 15.97
CA VAL A 221 -7.38 3.51 16.72
C VAL A 221 -8.37 2.39 16.40
N MET A 222 -8.53 2.05 15.13
CA MET A 222 -9.38 0.94 14.69
C MET A 222 -8.91 -0.39 15.28
N SER A 223 -7.62 -0.64 15.30
CA SER A 223 -7.01 -1.85 15.88
C SER A 223 -7.21 -1.92 17.38
N SER A 224 -7.04 -0.82 18.11
CA SER A 224 -7.24 -0.73 19.57
C SER A 224 -8.70 -0.96 19.94
N ALA A 225 -9.65 -0.39 19.20
CA ALA A 225 -11.08 -0.59 19.40
C ALA A 225 -11.47 -2.07 19.22
N ALA A 226 -10.94 -2.73 18.18
CA ALA A 226 -11.15 -4.16 17.95
C ALA A 226 -10.63 -5.01 19.12
N THR A 227 -9.46 -4.68 19.65
CA THR A 227 -8.87 -5.39 20.80
C THR A 227 -9.71 -5.19 22.06
N SER A 228 -10.17 -3.98 22.36
CA SER A 228 -10.99 -3.70 23.54
C SER A 228 -12.35 -4.39 23.48
N THR A 229 -12.94 -4.54 22.29
CA THR A 229 -14.20 -5.27 22.10
C THR A 229 -14.01 -6.76 22.36
N GLN A 230 -12.88 -7.35 21.96
CA GLN A 230 -12.55 -8.76 22.20
C GLN A 230 -12.25 -9.04 23.69
N SER A 231 -11.76 -8.08 24.43
CA SER A 231 -11.38 -8.23 25.85
C SER A 231 -12.54 -8.03 26.83
N LYS A 232 -13.72 -7.62 26.37
CA LYS A 232 -14.93 -7.55 27.22
C LYS A 232 -15.40 -8.95 27.52
N PRO A 233 -15.46 -9.38 28.82
CA PRO A 233 -16.00 -10.68 29.14
C PRO A 233 -17.46 -10.72 28.72
N SER A 234 -17.84 -11.80 28.02
CA SER A 234 -19.23 -12.08 27.75
C SER A 234 -19.96 -12.16 29.09
N ALA A 235 -21.00 -11.32 29.29
CA ALA A 235 -21.82 -11.41 30.46
C ALA A 235 -22.52 -12.78 30.45
N HIS A 236 -22.04 -13.72 31.27
CA HIS A 236 -22.78 -14.94 31.54
C HIS A 236 -24.06 -14.53 32.25
N ARG A 237 -25.20 -14.60 31.53
CA ARG A 237 -26.50 -14.63 32.19
C ARG A 237 -26.53 -15.89 33.05
N ALA A 238 -26.42 -15.72 34.36
CA ALA A 238 -26.79 -16.77 35.28
C ALA A 238 -28.32 -17.03 35.06
N SER A 239 -28.64 -18.12 34.43
CA SER A 239 -30.03 -18.63 34.42
C SER A 239 -30.33 -19.11 35.83
N LYS A 240 -31.28 -18.46 36.50
CA LYS A 240 -31.98 -19.03 37.64
C LYS A 240 -33.04 -19.98 37.17
#